data_199ee4ff973d162bc9db7b2c840bd021
#
_entry.id   199ee4ff973d162bc9db7b2c840bd021
#
_cell.length_a   1.000
_cell.length_b   1.000
_cell.length_c   1.000
_cell.angle_alpha   90.00
_cell.angle_beta   90.00
_cell.angle_gamma   90.00
#
_symmetry.space_group_name_H-M   'P 1'
#
loop_
_entity.id
_entity.type
_entity.pdbx_description
1 polymer ?
#
loop_
_entity_poly.entity_id
_entity_poly.type
_entity_poly.pdbx_seq_one_letter_code
_entity_poly.pdbx_strand_id
1 'polypeptide(L)'
;MAGTIAEENADRATFETDQGVGVPVALGEGLDWYAGKPNRISSVVHRDEAQLNPGQNSRTLAMIEAVMSAAPSMGQKTALVLKDNAGVALPEAPWLLGAQGPAILEVWFPGQEDGNIVADLLFGKVNPSGKAPVTFPIAGRSFLDALAPEAYPGVLEEGKAAVSYLEGRYMGYRWYDGNRGGGCALQPNGENPCVAFPFGHGLSYTMFSLTPFAQRWENGVLKLETTVTNRGDREGAEVVQVYFGLSEPGQPPKRLVAFQRVALAPGEARLVTLSLDPEASHHPFDVFDDVTKAFRPAAGPIKVYLGTSSSLRDLRAQSLLAREE
;
A
#
# COMPACT_ATOMS: atom_id res chain seq x y z
N MET A 1 8.46 19.51 5.43
CA MET A 1 7.42 18.57 5.89
C MET A 1 6.12 18.96 5.23
N ALA A 2 5.39 18.00 4.73
CA ALA A 2 4.08 18.19 4.15
C ALA A 2 3.08 17.33 4.90
N GLY A 3 2.02 17.93 5.40
CA GLY A 3 0.93 17.22 6.07
C GLY A 3 -0.30 17.22 5.19
N THR A 4 -1.12 16.24 5.37
CA THR A 4 -2.39 16.10 4.69
C THR A 4 -3.54 16.10 5.69
N ILE A 5 -4.72 16.45 5.22
CA ILE A 5 -5.94 16.40 6.00
C ILE A 5 -6.80 15.30 5.39
N ALA A 6 -6.92 14.20 6.10
CA ALA A 6 -7.92 13.18 5.88
C ALA A 6 -8.46 12.82 7.27
N GLU A 7 -9.74 13.00 7.49
CA GLU A 7 -10.39 12.75 8.77
C GLU A 7 -11.47 11.69 8.55
N GLU A 8 -11.62 10.80 9.49
CA GLU A 8 -12.52 9.65 9.38
C GLU A 8 -13.96 10.06 9.01
N ASN A 9 -14.45 11.14 9.57
CA ASN A 9 -15.78 11.69 9.25
C ASN A 9 -15.73 12.67 8.08
N ALA A 10 -14.69 13.47 7.97
CA ALA A 10 -14.57 14.49 6.94
C ALA A 10 -14.27 13.91 5.55
N ASP A 11 -13.65 12.75 5.48
CA ASP A 11 -13.47 11.98 4.23
C ASP A 11 -14.82 11.61 3.61
N ARG A 12 -15.84 11.55 4.44
CA ARG A 12 -17.22 11.31 4.07
C ARG A 12 -18.11 12.51 4.46
N ALA A 13 -17.65 13.71 4.19
CA ALA A 13 -18.42 14.93 4.44
C ALA A 13 -19.84 14.86 3.84
N THR A 14 -20.00 14.01 2.83
CA THR A 14 -21.27 13.65 2.23
C THR A 14 -22.28 13.01 3.18
N PHE A 15 -21.84 12.49 4.30
CA PHE A 15 -22.72 11.88 5.30
C PHE A 15 -23.13 12.81 6.42
N GLU A 16 -22.54 13.99 6.50
CA GLU A 16 -22.88 14.98 7.51
C GLU A 16 -23.85 16.02 6.97
N THR A 17 -24.91 16.25 7.71
CA THR A 17 -25.84 17.36 7.51
C THR A 17 -25.74 18.31 8.66
N ASP A 18 -26.24 19.52 8.51
CA ASP A 18 -26.38 20.52 9.59
C ASP A 18 -27.19 20.00 10.80
N GLN A 19 -27.82 18.85 10.67
CA GLN A 19 -28.60 18.19 11.72
C GLN A 19 -27.88 16.99 12.34
N GLY A 20 -26.61 16.75 11.98
CA GLY A 20 -25.83 15.61 12.49
C GLY A 20 -26.29 14.24 11.96
N VAL A 21 -27.10 14.23 10.92
CA VAL A 21 -27.52 13.01 10.23
C VAL A 21 -26.70 12.90 8.95
N GLY A 22 -25.87 11.85 8.86
CA GLY A 22 -25.11 11.59 7.65
C GLY A 22 -26.03 11.33 6.46
N VAL A 23 -25.94 12.15 5.42
CA VAL A 23 -26.57 11.93 4.14
C VAL A 23 -25.53 12.02 3.03
N PRO A 24 -25.51 11.08 2.06
CA PRO A 24 -24.64 11.23 0.91
C PRO A 24 -24.99 12.50 0.15
N VAL A 25 -23.98 13.30 -0.14
CA VAL A 25 -24.11 14.48 -1.00
C VAL A 25 -24.02 14.02 -2.45
N ALA A 26 -24.68 14.73 -3.35
CA ALA A 26 -24.53 14.46 -4.77
C ALA A 26 -23.04 14.58 -5.17
N LEU A 27 -22.61 13.70 -6.07
CA LEU A 27 -21.25 13.75 -6.60
C LEU A 27 -20.95 15.14 -7.17
N GLY A 28 -19.86 15.75 -6.73
CA GLY A 28 -19.48 17.12 -7.09
C GLY A 28 -19.88 18.16 -6.07
N GLU A 29 -20.74 17.82 -5.10
CA GLU A 29 -21.12 18.70 -4.01
C GLU A 29 -20.48 18.18 -2.70
N GLY A 30 -20.07 19.07 -1.82
CA GLY A 30 -19.51 18.71 -0.50
C GLY A 30 -18.14 18.02 -0.50
N LEU A 31 -17.81 17.25 -1.54
CA LEU A 31 -16.49 16.65 -1.73
C LEU A 31 -15.59 17.48 -2.65
N ASP A 32 -16.00 18.67 -2.98
CA ASP A 32 -15.24 19.54 -3.86
C ASP A 32 -13.86 19.89 -3.36
N TRP A 33 -13.62 19.83 -2.10
CA TRP A 33 -12.33 20.10 -1.48
C TRP A 33 -11.32 18.94 -1.63
N TYR A 34 -11.75 17.76 -2.11
CA TYR A 34 -10.83 16.71 -2.56
C TYR A 34 -10.29 17.02 -3.95
N ALA A 35 -9.33 16.35 -4.36
CA ALA A 35 -8.52 16.48 -5.57
C ALA A 35 -9.23 16.77 -6.92
N GLY A 36 -10.24 17.60 -6.93
CA GLY A 36 -10.94 18.02 -8.16
C GLY A 36 -11.92 17.01 -8.73
N LYS A 37 -12.01 15.82 -8.15
CA LYS A 37 -13.00 14.79 -8.50
C LYS A 37 -13.77 14.39 -7.27
N PRO A 38 -15.08 14.26 -7.36
CA PRO A 38 -15.94 14.06 -6.20
C PRO A 38 -15.67 12.75 -5.45
N ASN A 39 -15.16 11.73 -6.11
CA ASN A 39 -14.89 10.43 -5.53
C ASN A 39 -13.41 10.18 -5.21
N ARG A 40 -12.59 11.23 -5.12
CA ARG A 40 -11.18 11.08 -4.83
C ARG A 40 -10.86 11.40 -3.39
N ILE A 41 -10.22 10.47 -2.72
CA ILE A 41 -9.52 10.70 -1.48
C ILE A 41 -8.03 10.77 -1.82
N SER A 42 -7.54 11.92 -2.16
CA SER A 42 -6.12 12.13 -2.33
C SER A 42 -5.71 13.42 -1.72
N SER A 43 -4.87 13.31 -0.74
CA SER A 43 -4.40 14.45 -0.01
C SER A 43 -3.37 15.28 -0.76
N VAL A 44 -2.70 14.70 -1.73
CA VAL A 44 -1.63 15.40 -2.47
C VAL A 44 -2.08 15.87 -3.83
N VAL A 45 -3.06 15.23 -4.44
CA VAL A 45 -3.61 15.66 -5.72
C VAL A 45 -4.40 16.95 -5.55
N HIS A 46 -4.04 17.92 -6.32
CA HIS A 46 -4.63 19.24 -6.23
C HIS A 46 -6.01 19.31 -6.85
N ARG A 47 -6.68 20.36 -6.52
CA ARG A 47 -7.87 20.93 -7.14
C ARG A 47 -7.62 22.36 -7.56
N ASP A 48 -8.63 22.88 -8.27
CA ASP A 48 -8.71 24.29 -8.56
C ASP A 48 -8.70 25.11 -7.25
N GLU A 49 -7.75 26.00 -7.14
CA GLU A 49 -7.57 26.81 -5.91
C GLU A 49 -8.79 27.67 -5.56
N ALA A 50 -9.60 28.06 -6.55
CA ALA A 50 -10.83 28.79 -6.30
C ALA A 50 -11.86 28.02 -5.46
N GLN A 51 -11.74 26.72 -5.42
CA GLN A 51 -12.62 25.81 -4.67
C GLN A 51 -12.03 25.37 -3.34
N LEU A 52 -10.85 25.87 -2.99
CA LEU A 52 -10.16 25.39 -1.81
C LEU A 52 -10.54 26.15 -0.54
N ASN A 53 -10.76 25.38 0.49
CA ASN A 53 -10.61 25.86 1.85
C ASN A 53 -9.11 26.11 2.14
N PRO A 54 -8.74 27.19 2.88
CA PRO A 54 -7.35 27.50 3.19
C PRO A 54 -6.51 26.41 3.85
N GLY A 55 -7.09 25.34 4.33
CA GLY A 55 -6.36 24.21 4.92
C GLY A 55 -6.22 22.98 4.03
N GLN A 56 -6.67 23.05 2.78
CA GLN A 56 -6.77 21.88 1.91
C GLN A 56 -5.45 21.44 1.26
N ASN A 57 -5.40 20.18 0.87
CA ASN A 57 -4.19 19.46 0.46
C ASN A 57 -3.61 19.92 -0.87
N SER A 58 -4.39 20.54 -1.74
CA SER A 58 -3.89 21.07 -3.01
C SER A 58 -2.85 22.17 -2.83
N ARG A 59 -2.94 22.96 -1.79
CA ARG A 59 -1.89 23.94 -1.46
C ARG A 59 -0.60 23.27 -1.02
N THR A 60 -0.71 22.11 -0.37
CA THR A 60 0.45 21.28 -0.03
C THR A 60 1.17 20.82 -1.29
N LEU A 61 0.44 20.35 -2.30
CA LEU A 61 1.04 19.96 -3.58
C LEU A 61 1.70 21.14 -4.27
N ALA A 62 1.02 22.28 -4.38
CA ALA A 62 1.56 23.49 -4.99
C ALA A 62 2.83 23.98 -4.28
N MET A 63 2.87 23.90 -2.95
CA MET A 63 4.08 24.21 -2.18
C MET A 63 5.23 23.25 -2.52
N ILE A 64 4.99 21.96 -2.55
CA ILE A 64 6.01 20.96 -2.90
C ILE A 64 6.53 21.23 -4.30
N GLU A 65 5.65 21.42 -5.27
CA GLU A 65 6.00 21.70 -6.66
C GLU A 65 6.81 23.00 -6.79
N ALA A 66 6.41 24.06 -6.10
CA ALA A 66 7.14 25.33 -6.10
C ALA A 66 8.57 25.19 -5.53
N VAL A 67 8.73 24.47 -4.43
CA VAL A 67 10.04 24.21 -3.82
C VAL A 67 10.92 23.40 -4.76
N MET A 68 10.38 22.33 -5.34
CA MET A 68 11.13 21.45 -6.25
C MET A 68 11.48 22.13 -7.58
N SER A 69 10.61 22.99 -8.08
CA SER A 69 10.82 23.75 -9.32
C SER A 69 11.81 24.90 -9.17
N ALA A 70 11.87 25.50 -7.97
CA ALA A 70 12.81 26.60 -7.71
C ALA A 70 14.28 26.16 -7.73
N ALA A 71 14.55 24.90 -7.48
CA ALA A 71 15.91 24.36 -7.46
C ALA A 71 15.95 22.91 -7.98
N PRO A 72 15.78 22.70 -9.30
CA PRO A 72 15.72 21.34 -9.88
C PRO A 72 16.91 20.45 -9.55
N SER A 73 18.11 21.04 -9.37
CA SER A 73 19.32 20.30 -8.97
C SER A 73 19.34 19.90 -7.49
N MET A 74 18.38 20.37 -6.68
CA MET A 74 18.31 20.09 -5.25
C MET A 74 17.47 18.84 -4.91
N GLY A 75 16.76 18.26 -5.87
CA GLY A 75 15.89 17.09 -5.61
C GLY A 75 16.61 15.97 -4.87
N GLN A 76 17.82 15.62 -5.30
CA GLN A 76 18.67 14.61 -4.66
C GLN A 76 19.15 14.98 -3.25
N LYS A 77 19.04 16.25 -2.85
CA LYS A 77 19.43 16.76 -1.53
C LYS A 77 18.23 17.15 -0.69
N THR A 78 17.04 16.83 -1.17
CA THR A 78 15.77 17.16 -0.53
C THR A 78 15.10 15.88 -0.03
N ALA A 79 14.55 15.94 1.16
CA ALA A 79 13.68 14.91 1.68
C ALA A 79 12.28 15.48 1.85
N LEU A 80 11.30 14.79 1.30
CA LEU A 80 9.89 15.07 1.51
C LEU A 80 9.40 14.16 2.64
N VAL A 81 8.97 14.77 3.75
CA VAL A 81 8.38 14.04 4.87
C VAL A 81 6.88 14.21 4.80
N LEU A 82 6.19 13.13 4.53
CA LEU A 82 4.73 13.04 4.54
C LEU A 82 4.24 12.67 5.94
N LYS A 83 3.17 13.31 6.36
CA LYS A 83 2.50 13.10 7.64
C LYS A 83 1.01 12.97 7.38
N ASP A 84 0.63 11.75 7.08
CA ASP A 84 -0.70 11.42 6.60
C ASP A 84 -1.38 10.41 7.52
N ASN A 85 -2.68 10.34 7.46
CA ASN A 85 -3.47 9.32 8.16
C ASN A 85 -3.96 8.21 7.21
N ALA A 86 -3.66 8.31 5.91
CA ALA A 86 -4.02 7.35 4.87
C ALA A 86 -2.98 7.32 3.77
N GLY A 87 -2.98 6.29 2.94
CA GLY A 87 -2.18 6.27 1.72
C GLY A 87 -2.66 7.35 0.76
N VAL A 88 -1.75 8.23 0.36
CA VAL A 88 -2.04 9.34 -0.54
C VAL A 88 -1.74 8.99 -1.98
N ALA A 89 -2.54 9.50 -2.91
CA ALA A 89 -2.24 9.39 -4.33
C ALA A 89 -1.21 10.45 -4.72
N LEU A 90 -0.15 10.01 -5.39
CA LEU A 90 0.97 10.86 -5.77
C LEU A 90 0.89 11.24 -7.25
N PRO A 91 1.17 12.48 -7.65
CA PRO A 91 1.20 12.86 -9.05
C PRO A 91 2.34 12.13 -9.79
N GLU A 92 2.05 11.67 -10.99
CA GLU A 92 3.05 11.09 -11.90
C GLU A 92 3.90 12.23 -12.50
N ALA A 93 4.76 12.79 -11.65
CA ALA A 93 5.60 13.92 -12.04
C ALA A 93 7.09 13.59 -11.86
N PRO A 94 7.95 13.85 -12.86
CA PRO A 94 9.39 13.55 -12.77
C PRO A 94 10.09 14.24 -11.60
N TRP A 95 9.61 15.41 -11.19
CA TRP A 95 10.13 16.16 -10.05
C TRP A 95 9.80 15.53 -8.70
N LEU A 96 8.83 14.60 -8.63
CA LEU A 96 8.45 13.90 -7.40
C LEU A 96 8.88 12.42 -7.43
N LEU A 97 8.51 11.69 -8.47
CA LEU A 97 8.72 10.23 -8.57
C LEU A 97 9.86 9.84 -9.52
N GLY A 98 10.46 10.80 -10.20
CA GLY A 98 11.58 10.56 -11.10
C GLY A 98 12.92 10.47 -10.38
N ALA A 99 13.97 10.12 -11.12
CA ALA A 99 15.33 9.98 -10.60
C ALA A 99 15.91 11.28 -9.98
N GLN A 100 15.33 12.41 -10.29
CA GLN A 100 15.71 13.73 -9.74
C GLN A 100 14.76 14.17 -8.61
N GLY A 101 13.77 13.35 -8.26
CA GLY A 101 12.86 13.63 -7.18
C GLY A 101 13.51 13.54 -5.79
N PRO A 102 12.82 14.01 -4.75
CA PRO A 102 13.29 13.93 -3.36
C PRO A 102 13.26 12.49 -2.85
N ALA A 103 14.01 12.21 -1.79
CA ALA A 103 13.70 11.06 -0.95
C ALA A 103 12.36 11.30 -0.26
N ILE A 104 11.49 10.29 -0.23
CA ILE A 104 10.16 10.39 0.40
C ILE A 104 10.16 9.54 1.67
N LEU A 105 9.81 10.16 2.80
CA LEU A 105 9.65 9.52 4.09
C LEU A 105 8.21 9.68 4.55
N GLU A 106 7.49 8.57 4.66
CA GLU A 106 6.17 8.52 5.25
C GLU A 106 6.29 8.20 6.74
N VAL A 107 5.79 9.08 7.60
CA VAL A 107 5.90 8.94 9.06
C VAL A 107 4.55 8.86 9.75
N TRP A 108 3.47 8.92 9.01
CA TRP A 108 2.09 8.90 9.55
C TRP A 108 1.88 9.99 10.61
N PHE A 109 1.18 9.66 11.69
CA PHE A 109 1.01 10.52 12.85
C PHE A 109 1.86 10.02 14.02
N PRO A 110 3.13 10.41 14.12
CA PRO A 110 4.08 9.86 15.08
C PRO A 110 3.83 10.36 16.52
N GLY A 111 2.88 11.24 16.71
CA GLY A 111 2.50 11.74 18.04
C GLY A 111 3.45 12.80 18.60
N GLN A 112 3.60 12.81 19.92
CA GLN A 112 4.31 13.85 20.63
C GLN A 112 5.81 13.92 20.31
N GLU A 113 6.43 12.78 19.98
CA GLU A 113 7.86 12.67 19.67
C GLU A 113 8.20 12.93 18.18
N ASP A 114 7.26 13.41 17.41
CA ASP A 114 7.35 13.62 15.96
C ASP A 114 8.68 14.27 15.52
N GLY A 115 9.04 15.39 16.13
CA GLY A 115 10.28 16.10 15.77
C GLY A 115 11.54 15.26 15.99
N ASN A 116 11.61 14.50 17.08
CA ASN A 116 12.72 13.62 17.41
C ASN A 116 12.76 12.43 16.42
N ILE A 117 11.62 11.81 16.15
CA ILE A 117 11.50 10.68 15.22
C ILE A 117 11.97 11.07 13.82
N VAL A 118 11.45 12.19 13.30
CA VAL A 118 11.84 12.69 11.97
C VAL A 118 13.33 13.04 11.92
N ALA A 119 13.86 13.71 12.92
CA ALA A 119 15.28 14.06 13.00
C ALA A 119 16.17 12.80 13.05
N ASP A 120 15.83 11.83 13.91
CA ASP A 120 16.60 10.59 14.06
C ASP A 120 16.65 9.79 12.75
N LEU A 121 15.56 9.79 11.96
CA LEU A 121 15.52 9.18 10.64
C LEU A 121 16.34 9.99 9.62
N LEU A 122 16.05 11.28 9.45
CA LEU A 122 16.70 12.11 8.42
C LEU A 122 18.21 12.21 8.59
N PHE A 123 18.68 12.27 9.84
CA PHE A 123 20.12 12.34 10.14
C PHE A 123 20.75 10.97 10.35
N GLY A 124 20.01 9.89 10.12
CA GLY A 124 20.52 8.53 10.10
C GLY A 124 20.92 7.95 11.46
N LYS A 125 20.43 8.51 12.56
CA LYS A 125 20.61 7.93 13.89
C LYS A 125 19.82 6.61 14.02
N VAL A 126 18.66 6.56 13.35
CA VAL A 126 17.83 5.37 13.21
C VAL A 126 17.73 5.00 11.74
N ASN A 127 17.93 3.73 11.42
CA ASN A 127 17.74 3.22 10.08
C ASN A 127 16.27 2.83 9.89
N PRO A 128 15.54 3.39 8.91
CA PRO A 128 14.15 3.02 8.65
C PRO A 128 14.03 1.54 8.27
N SER A 129 12.99 0.89 8.76
CA SER A 129 12.70 -0.53 8.47
C SER A 129 11.21 -0.78 8.31
N GLY A 130 10.39 0.25 8.39
CA GLY A 130 8.96 0.18 8.17
C GLY A 130 8.63 -0.16 6.74
N LYS A 131 7.53 -0.87 6.54
CA LYS A 131 6.96 -1.18 5.22
C LYS A 131 5.60 -0.54 5.11
N ALA A 132 5.28 -0.02 3.91
CA ALA A 132 3.99 0.61 3.65
C ALA A 132 2.84 -0.37 3.86
N PRO A 133 1.93 -0.13 4.82
CA PRO A 133 0.80 -1.02 5.09
C PRO A 133 -0.34 -0.85 4.09
N VAL A 134 -0.20 0.08 3.16
CA VAL A 134 -1.14 0.38 2.09
C VAL A 134 -0.40 0.59 0.78
N THR A 135 -1.12 0.58 -0.34
CA THR A 135 -0.59 0.98 -1.64
C THR A 135 -0.72 2.49 -1.79
N PHE A 136 0.35 3.15 -2.23
CA PHE A 136 0.31 4.56 -2.64
C PHE A 136 0.08 4.60 -4.16
N PRO A 137 -1.10 5.02 -4.61
CA PRO A 137 -1.42 5.02 -6.03
C PRO A 137 -0.87 6.25 -6.75
N ILE A 138 -0.83 6.17 -8.06
CA ILE A 138 -0.70 7.35 -8.92
C ILE A 138 -2.02 8.11 -8.91
N ALA A 139 -1.92 9.44 -8.83
CA ALA A 139 -3.07 10.33 -8.83
C ALA A 139 -3.95 10.15 -10.09
N GLY A 140 -5.23 10.03 -9.87
CA GLY A 140 -6.21 9.74 -10.91
C GLY A 140 -6.30 8.27 -11.32
N ARG A 141 -5.52 7.40 -10.67
CA ARG A 141 -5.53 5.94 -10.90
C ARG A 141 -5.70 5.16 -9.61
N SER A 142 -6.21 5.80 -8.55
CA SER A 142 -6.51 5.10 -7.30
C SER A 142 -7.73 4.19 -7.47
N PHE A 143 -7.85 3.18 -6.62
CA PHE A 143 -9.03 2.31 -6.64
C PHE A 143 -10.32 3.11 -6.37
N LEU A 144 -10.25 4.16 -5.57
CA LEU A 144 -11.38 5.05 -5.30
C LEU A 144 -11.82 5.84 -6.53
N ASP A 145 -10.91 6.15 -7.45
CA ASP A 145 -11.26 6.81 -8.71
C ASP A 145 -12.11 5.92 -9.64
N ALA A 146 -12.03 4.61 -9.46
CA ALA A 146 -12.69 3.61 -10.28
C ALA A 146 -13.93 2.99 -9.61
N LEU A 147 -14.20 3.30 -8.34
CA LEU A 147 -15.38 2.79 -7.65
C LEU A 147 -16.64 3.53 -8.08
N ALA A 148 -17.74 2.77 -8.11
CA ALA A 148 -19.06 3.34 -8.31
C ALA A 148 -19.53 4.12 -7.06
N PRO A 149 -20.45 5.10 -7.21
CA PRO A 149 -20.94 5.89 -6.08
C PRO A 149 -21.48 5.06 -4.91
N GLU A 150 -22.07 3.92 -5.20
CA GLU A 150 -22.60 3.00 -4.19
C GLU A 150 -21.50 2.42 -3.28
N ALA A 151 -20.28 2.32 -3.79
CA ALA A 151 -19.14 1.87 -3.01
C ALA A 151 -18.44 3.04 -2.31
N TYR A 152 -18.31 4.19 -3.01
CA TYR A 152 -17.71 5.39 -2.44
C TYR A 152 -18.17 6.64 -3.21
N PRO A 153 -18.64 7.68 -2.53
CA PRO A 153 -18.79 7.89 -1.09
C PRO A 153 -19.98 7.15 -0.45
N GLY A 154 -20.82 6.52 -1.21
CA GLY A 154 -22.06 5.90 -0.82
C GLY A 154 -23.26 6.62 -1.43
N VAL A 155 -24.45 6.08 -1.20
CA VAL A 155 -25.73 6.58 -1.69
C VAL A 155 -26.76 6.65 -0.58
N LEU A 156 -27.87 7.37 -0.82
CA LEU A 156 -29.04 7.28 0.04
C LEU A 156 -29.96 6.17 -0.44
N GLU A 157 -30.20 5.20 0.43
CA GLU A 157 -31.20 4.17 0.25
C GLU A 157 -32.30 4.36 1.31
N GLU A 158 -33.53 4.61 0.88
CA GLU A 158 -34.67 4.88 1.78
C GLU A 158 -34.39 5.97 2.83
N GLY A 159 -33.64 7.01 2.44
CA GLY A 159 -33.27 8.12 3.33
C GLY A 159 -32.16 7.81 4.34
N LYS A 160 -31.47 6.66 4.21
CA LYS A 160 -30.32 6.29 5.04
C LYS A 160 -29.06 6.20 4.18
N ALA A 161 -27.93 6.61 4.75
CA ALA A 161 -26.64 6.44 4.10
C ALA A 161 -26.31 4.95 3.98
N ALA A 162 -26.01 4.50 2.77
CA ALA A 162 -25.63 3.13 2.45
C ALA A 162 -24.30 3.10 1.67
N VAL A 163 -23.48 2.11 1.96
CA VAL A 163 -22.22 1.82 1.27
C VAL A 163 -22.17 0.35 0.92
N SER A 164 -21.85 0.05 -0.33
CA SER A 164 -21.70 -1.30 -0.85
C SER A 164 -20.23 -1.63 -1.08
N TYR A 165 -19.76 -2.76 -0.54
CA TYR A 165 -18.37 -3.22 -0.75
C TYR A 165 -18.24 -3.95 -2.11
N LEU A 166 -18.33 -3.17 -3.20
CA LEU A 166 -18.33 -3.71 -4.57
C LEU A 166 -16.98 -4.27 -4.99
N GLU A 167 -15.90 -3.85 -4.34
CA GLU A 167 -14.55 -4.37 -4.57
C GLU A 167 -14.39 -5.82 -4.10
N GLY A 168 -15.20 -6.28 -3.14
CA GLY A 168 -15.19 -7.62 -2.61
C GLY A 168 -13.81 -8.03 -2.11
N ARG A 169 -13.21 -9.10 -2.68
CA ARG A 169 -11.90 -9.63 -2.29
C ARG A 169 -10.71 -8.81 -2.82
N TYR A 170 -10.97 -7.81 -3.66
CA TYR A 170 -9.94 -7.02 -4.34
C TYR A 170 -9.62 -5.72 -3.62
N MET A 171 -9.47 -5.73 -2.31
CA MET A 171 -9.09 -4.57 -1.53
C MET A 171 -7.59 -4.26 -1.64
N GLY A 172 -7.23 -2.95 -1.57
CA GLY A 172 -5.85 -2.48 -1.52
C GLY A 172 -5.03 -2.94 -2.72
N TYR A 173 -3.82 -3.48 -2.50
CA TYR A 173 -2.93 -3.95 -3.58
C TYR A 173 -3.56 -5.00 -4.50
N ARG A 174 -4.53 -5.79 -4.00
CA ARG A 174 -5.22 -6.81 -4.79
C ARG A 174 -6.06 -6.21 -5.93
N TRP A 175 -6.57 -4.98 -5.73
CA TRP A 175 -7.28 -4.24 -6.76
C TRP A 175 -6.38 -3.95 -7.95
N TYR A 176 -5.19 -3.40 -7.67
CA TYR A 176 -4.20 -3.05 -8.68
C TYR A 176 -3.65 -4.28 -9.38
N ASP A 177 -3.28 -5.31 -8.63
CA ASP A 177 -2.80 -6.59 -9.16
C ASP A 177 -3.84 -7.27 -10.07
N GLY A 178 -5.11 -7.19 -9.71
CA GLY A 178 -6.23 -7.72 -10.48
C GLY A 178 -6.71 -6.83 -11.63
N ASN A 179 -6.11 -5.65 -11.80
CA ASN A 179 -6.51 -4.66 -12.81
C ASN A 179 -8.03 -4.37 -12.82
N ARG A 180 -8.65 -4.30 -11.64
CA ARG A 180 -10.12 -4.23 -11.50
C ARG A 180 -10.75 -2.95 -12.03
N GLY A 181 -10.02 -1.83 -11.99
CA GLY A 181 -10.46 -0.55 -12.57
C GLY A 181 -10.13 -0.40 -14.06
N GLY A 182 -9.41 -1.36 -14.65
CA GLY A 182 -8.81 -1.20 -15.97
C GLY A 182 -7.61 -0.24 -15.94
N GLY A 183 -6.77 -0.27 -16.97
CA GLY A 183 -5.62 0.62 -17.10
C GLY A 183 -4.44 0.34 -16.15
N CYS A 184 -4.58 -0.59 -15.21
CA CYS A 184 -3.56 -0.97 -14.22
C CYS A 184 -2.91 -2.33 -14.53
N ALA A 185 -2.95 -2.78 -15.78
CA ALA A 185 -2.31 -4.02 -16.17
C ALA A 185 -0.80 -3.95 -15.93
N LEU A 186 -0.25 -5.01 -15.34
CA LEU A 186 1.18 -5.11 -15.11
C LEU A 186 1.95 -5.03 -16.43
N GLN A 187 2.99 -4.22 -16.43
CA GLN A 187 3.91 -4.11 -17.55
C GLN A 187 4.86 -5.31 -17.61
N PRO A 188 5.53 -5.57 -18.75
CA PRO A 188 6.47 -6.66 -18.89
C PRO A 188 7.63 -6.64 -17.88
N ASN A 189 8.00 -5.46 -17.38
CA ASN A 189 9.02 -5.28 -16.35
C ASN A 189 8.49 -5.54 -14.92
N GLY A 190 7.22 -5.92 -14.75
CA GLY A 190 6.57 -6.17 -13.45
C GLY A 190 6.08 -4.91 -12.72
N GLU A 191 6.16 -3.75 -13.34
CA GLU A 191 5.61 -2.50 -12.78
C GLU A 191 4.10 -2.40 -13.01
N ASN A 192 3.43 -1.83 -12.04
CA ASN A 192 2.02 -1.46 -12.17
C ASN A 192 1.91 0.05 -12.41
N PRO A 193 1.37 0.49 -13.57
CA PRO A 193 1.34 1.91 -13.93
C PRO A 193 0.41 2.76 -13.06
N CYS A 194 -0.39 2.13 -12.21
CA CYS A 194 -1.28 2.83 -11.28
C CYS A 194 -0.68 2.97 -9.86
N VAL A 195 0.52 2.44 -9.63
CA VAL A 195 1.10 2.34 -8.30
C VAL A 195 2.41 3.12 -8.22
N ALA A 196 2.46 4.11 -7.36
CA ALA A 196 3.69 4.83 -7.03
C ALA A 196 4.57 4.03 -6.07
N PHE A 197 3.99 3.56 -4.96
CA PHE A 197 4.67 2.66 -4.02
C PHE A 197 3.74 1.49 -3.68
N PRO A 198 4.19 0.24 -3.88
CA PRO A 198 3.37 -0.93 -3.62
C PRO A 198 3.20 -1.19 -2.12
N PHE A 199 2.16 -1.91 -1.75
CA PHE A 199 2.02 -2.47 -0.41
C PHE A 199 3.27 -3.26 -0.03
N GLY A 200 3.74 -3.08 1.19
CA GLY A 200 4.95 -3.73 1.68
C GLY A 200 6.26 -3.07 1.24
N HIS A 201 6.22 -2.00 0.42
CA HIS A 201 7.41 -1.25 0.02
C HIS A 201 8.02 -0.50 1.21
N GLY A 202 9.34 -0.40 1.22
CA GLY A 202 10.09 0.40 2.17
C GLY A 202 11.59 0.17 1.97
N LEU A 203 12.33 1.26 1.97
CA LEU A 203 13.78 1.27 1.79
C LEU A 203 14.50 1.31 3.14
N SER A 204 15.78 1.03 3.10
CA SER A 204 16.70 1.07 4.24
C SER A 204 17.94 1.85 3.88
N TYR A 205 18.66 2.38 4.88
CA TYR A 205 20.00 2.98 4.70
C TYR A 205 21.10 1.93 4.55
N THR A 206 20.75 0.64 4.59
CA THR A 206 21.62 -0.48 4.24
C THR A 206 20.98 -1.31 3.13
N MET A 207 21.69 -2.28 2.61
CA MET A 207 21.21 -3.15 1.55
C MET A 207 21.01 -4.58 2.06
N PHE A 208 19.92 -5.19 1.67
CA PHE A 208 19.65 -6.59 1.97
C PHE A 208 19.63 -7.44 0.71
N SER A 209 20.04 -8.69 0.82
CA SER A 209 19.85 -9.68 -0.22
C SER A 209 19.18 -10.92 0.36
N LEU A 210 18.28 -11.50 -0.43
CA LEU A 210 17.60 -12.75 -0.12
C LEU A 210 18.09 -13.83 -1.07
N THR A 211 18.39 -15.03 -0.54
CA THR A 211 18.62 -16.19 -1.39
C THR A 211 17.31 -16.64 -2.06
N PRO A 212 17.36 -17.46 -3.14
CA PRO A 212 16.19 -18.19 -3.56
C PRO A 212 15.62 -18.99 -2.40
N PHE A 213 14.29 -18.98 -2.25
CA PHE A 213 13.68 -19.70 -1.13
C PHE A 213 13.51 -21.19 -1.43
N ALA A 214 13.60 -21.98 -0.36
CA ALA A 214 13.28 -23.41 -0.36
C ALA A 214 11.90 -23.64 0.29
N GLN A 215 11.27 -24.74 -0.08
CA GLN A 215 9.99 -25.19 0.45
C GLN A 215 10.14 -26.61 0.99
N ARG A 216 9.54 -26.90 2.13
CA ARG A 216 9.38 -28.27 2.65
C ARG A 216 8.14 -28.37 3.51
N TRP A 217 7.53 -29.55 3.52
CA TRP A 217 6.49 -29.90 4.48
C TRP A 217 7.12 -30.60 5.68
N GLU A 218 6.71 -30.19 6.87
CA GLU A 218 7.18 -30.77 8.12
C GLU A 218 6.01 -30.85 9.09
N ASN A 219 5.64 -32.08 9.49
CA ASN A 219 4.51 -32.34 10.39
C ASN A 219 3.20 -31.64 9.92
N GLY A 220 2.95 -31.63 8.62
CA GLY A 220 1.74 -31.02 8.05
C GLY A 220 1.79 -29.49 7.88
N VAL A 221 2.89 -28.84 8.28
CA VAL A 221 3.10 -27.39 8.16
C VAL A 221 4.07 -27.10 7.03
N LEU A 222 3.73 -26.17 6.13
CA LEU A 222 4.65 -25.72 5.09
C LEU A 222 5.70 -24.79 5.70
N LYS A 223 6.97 -25.09 5.49
CA LYS A 223 8.11 -24.24 5.82
C LYS A 223 8.68 -23.61 4.57
N LEU A 224 8.82 -22.30 4.59
CA LEU A 224 9.48 -21.53 3.54
C LEU A 224 10.76 -20.92 4.14
N GLU A 225 11.89 -21.19 3.52
CA GLU A 225 13.19 -20.82 4.05
C GLU A 225 13.96 -19.96 3.04
N THR A 226 14.51 -18.85 3.51
CA THR A 226 15.42 -17.99 2.76
C THR A 226 16.48 -17.41 3.69
N THR A 227 17.69 -17.23 3.20
CA THR A 227 18.71 -16.50 3.96
C THR A 227 18.67 -15.02 3.59
N VAL A 228 18.49 -14.17 4.60
CA VAL A 228 18.60 -12.72 4.47
C VAL A 228 19.99 -12.30 4.92
N THR A 229 20.67 -11.51 4.11
CA THR A 229 22.00 -10.99 4.42
C THR A 229 22.00 -9.47 4.34
N ASN A 230 22.49 -8.80 5.37
CA ASN A 230 22.78 -7.38 5.32
C ASN A 230 24.11 -7.18 4.56
N ARG A 231 24.05 -6.55 3.39
CA ARG A 231 25.20 -6.33 2.48
C ARG A 231 25.89 -4.98 2.68
N GLY A 232 25.34 -4.13 3.54
CA GLY A 232 25.91 -2.81 3.80
C GLY A 232 26.74 -2.78 5.10
N ASP A 233 27.10 -1.59 5.48
CA ASP A 233 28.00 -1.27 6.60
C ASP A 233 27.24 -0.78 7.86
N ARG A 234 25.92 -0.82 7.82
CA ARG A 234 25.03 -0.31 8.87
C ARG A 234 24.06 -1.40 9.31
N GLU A 235 23.76 -1.46 10.59
CA GLU A 235 22.68 -2.27 11.11
C GLU A 235 21.35 -1.83 10.52
N GLY A 236 20.47 -2.79 10.25
CA GLY A 236 19.14 -2.54 9.74
C GLY A 236 18.24 -3.76 9.84
N ALA A 237 16.99 -3.59 9.46
CA ALA A 237 16.05 -4.69 9.42
C ALA A 237 15.27 -4.71 8.10
N GLU A 238 15.00 -5.93 7.64
CA GLU A 238 14.17 -6.21 6.47
C GLU A 238 12.93 -7.00 6.87
N VAL A 239 11.87 -6.91 6.08
CA VAL A 239 10.66 -7.71 6.26
C VAL A 239 10.49 -8.66 5.08
N VAL A 240 10.71 -9.93 5.34
CA VAL A 240 10.41 -11.00 4.38
C VAL A 240 8.91 -11.21 4.33
N GLN A 241 8.34 -11.22 3.13
CA GLN A 241 6.89 -11.32 2.90
C GLN A 241 6.61 -12.51 1.98
N VAL A 242 5.56 -13.27 2.30
CA VAL A 242 5.09 -14.40 1.51
C VAL A 242 3.67 -14.16 1.03
N TYR A 243 3.48 -14.35 -0.26
CA TYR A 243 2.16 -14.24 -0.89
C TYR A 243 1.80 -15.55 -1.60
N PHE A 244 0.51 -15.87 -1.58
CA PHE A 244 -0.05 -16.98 -2.35
C PHE A 244 -0.96 -16.48 -3.46
N GLY A 245 -0.72 -16.97 -4.67
CA GLY A 245 -1.63 -16.86 -5.80
C GLY A 245 -2.42 -18.15 -5.93
N LEU A 246 -3.71 -18.09 -5.68
CA LEU A 246 -4.62 -19.21 -5.83
C LEU A 246 -5.19 -19.20 -7.25
N SER A 247 -5.12 -20.32 -7.95
CA SER A 247 -5.55 -20.42 -9.36
C SER A 247 -7.07 -20.51 -9.54
N GLU A 248 -7.81 -20.41 -8.46
CA GLU A 248 -9.26 -20.51 -8.46
C GLU A 248 -9.93 -19.22 -8.99
N PRO A 249 -10.98 -19.32 -9.82
CA PRO A 249 -11.70 -18.15 -10.34
C PRO A 249 -12.21 -17.23 -9.23
N GLY A 250 -12.15 -15.92 -9.47
CA GLY A 250 -12.62 -14.92 -8.51
C GLY A 250 -11.64 -14.61 -7.37
N GLN A 251 -10.47 -15.28 -7.33
CA GLN A 251 -9.43 -14.94 -6.38
C GLN A 251 -8.52 -13.84 -6.92
N PRO A 252 -8.00 -12.94 -6.04
CA PRO A 252 -6.99 -11.97 -6.46
C PRO A 252 -5.70 -12.69 -6.88
N PRO A 253 -4.88 -12.07 -7.75
CA PRO A 253 -3.65 -12.68 -8.26
C PRO A 253 -2.69 -13.17 -7.18
N LYS A 254 -2.67 -12.49 -6.05
CA LYS A 254 -1.93 -12.91 -4.85
C LYS A 254 -2.49 -12.28 -3.57
N ARG A 255 -2.23 -12.94 -2.45
CA ARG A 255 -2.55 -12.43 -1.11
C ARG A 255 -1.40 -12.69 -0.14
N LEU A 256 -1.12 -11.75 0.75
CA LEU A 256 -0.16 -11.92 1.83
C LEU A 256 -0.64 -13.03 2.77
N VAL A 257 0.22 -13.98 3.06
CA VAL A 257 -0.10 -15.11 3.96
C VAL A 257 0.86 -15.22 5.13
N ALA A 258 2.08 -14.66 5.03
CA ALA A 258 3.01 -14.58 6.14
C ALA A 258 4.02 -13.47 5.93
N PHE A 259 4.60 -12.98 7.03
CA PHE A 259 5.74 -12.06 7.00
C PHE A 259 6.57 -12.20 8.28
N GLN A 260 7.83 -11.82 8.18
CA GLN A 260 8.74 -11.78 9.32
C GLN A 260 9.75 -10.64 9.19
N ARG A 261 9.85 -9.81 10.22
CA ARG A 261 10.89 -8.80 10.34
C ARG A 261 12.15 -9.43 10.92
N VAL A 262 13.31 -9.16 10.30
CA VAL A 262 14.61 -9.64 10.74
C VAL A 262 15.58 -8.48 10.83
N ALA A 263 16.17 -8.25 12.01
CA ALA A 263 17.21 -7.25 12.21
C ALA A 263 18.58 -7.92 12.08
N LEU A 264 19.52 -7.27 11.38
CA LEU A 264 20.83 -7.81 11.06
C LEU A 264 21.91 -6.73 11.24
N ALA A 265 22.99 -7.11 11.89
CA ALA A 265 24.22 -6.32 11.93
C ALA A 265 24.86 -6.25 10.51
N PRO A 266 25.80 -5.32 10.28
CA PRO A 266 26.56 -5.27 9.02
C PRO A 266 27.22 -6.63 8.70
N GLY A 267 27.03 -7.12 7.48
CA GLY A 267 27.55 -8.41 7.02
C GLY A 267 26.87 -9.65 7.58
N GLU A 268 25.95 -9.51 8.54
CA GLU A 268 25.24 -10.65 9.14
C GLU A 268 24.30 -11.30 8.13
N ALA A 269 24.28 -12.65 8.15
CA ALA A 269 23.34 -13.46 7.39
C ALA A 269 22.52 -14.33 8.36
N ARG A 270 21.22 -14.44 8.12
CA ARG A 270 20.30 -15.22 8.96
C ARG A 270 19.34 -16.02 8.11
N LEU A 271 19.20 -17.30 8.42
CA LEU A 271 18.14 -18.13 7.88
C LEU A 271 16.80 -17.69 8.49
N VAL A 272 15.86 -17.36 7.64
CA VAL A 272 14.47 -17.02 8.01
C VAL A 272 13.58 -18.17 7.57
N THR A 273 12.81 -18.71 8.51
CA THR A 273 11.84 -19.77 8.26
C THR A 273 10.43 -19.23 8.56
N LEU A 274 9.60 -19.13 7.56
CA LEU A 274 8.18 -18.81 7.72
C LEU A 274 7.38 -20.10 7.69
N SER A 275 6.49 -20.25 8.67
CA SER A 275 5.64 -21.44 8.84
C SER A 275 4.21 -21.12 8.48
N LEU A 276 3.63 -21.91 7.59
CA LEU A 276 2.25 -21.80 7.15
C LEU A 276 1.51 -23.07 7.53
N ASP A 277 0.69 -22.96 8.55
CA ASP A 277 -0.16 -24.04 9.03
C ASP A 277 -1.49 -24.00 8.25
N PRO A 278 -1.91 -25.09 7.61
CA PRO A 278 -3.22 -25.18 6.95
C PRO A 278 -4.40 -24.90 7.90
N GLU A 279 -4.26 -25.23 9.17
CA GLU A 279 -5.31 -25.04 10.19
C GLU A 279 -5.30 -23.62 10.80
N ALA A 280 -4.41 -22.74 10.34
CA ALA A 280 -4.33 -21.39 10.89
C ALA A 280 -5.61 -20.59 10.61
N SER A 281 -6.03 -19.78 11.58
CA SER A 281 -7.29 -19.01 11.53
C SER A 281 -7.40 -18.00 10.38
N HIS A 282 -6.27 -17.63 9.76
CA HIS A 282 -6.24 -16.76 8.57
C HIS A 282 -6.35 -17.53 7.25
N HIS A 283 -6.53 -18.85 7.31
CA HIS A 283 -6.85 -19.71 6.16
C HIS A 283 -5.91 -19.53 4.96
N PRO A 284 -4.58 -19.75 5.11
CA PRO A 284 -3.62 -19.41 4.06
C PRO A 284 -3.82 -20.20 2.77
N PHE A 285 -4.35 -21.42 2.84
CA PHE A 285 -4.56 -22.32 1.70
C PHE A 285 -6.01 -22.37 1.22
N ASP A 286 -6.93 -21.70 1.92
CA ASP A 286 -8.36 -21.87 1.70
C ASP A 286 -8.98 -20.69 0.95
N VAL A 287 -10.15 -20.92 0.42
CA VAL A 287 -11.06 -19.90 -0.10
C VAL A 287 -12.36 -19.93 0.67
N PHE A 288 -12.96 -18.76 0.85
CA PHE A 288 -14.30 -18.69 1.41
C PHE A 288 -15.32 -19.01 0.33
N ASP A 289 -16.19 -19.97 0.62
CA ASP A 289 -17.28 -20.39 -0.26
C ASP A 289 -18.54 -19.61 0.10
N ASP A 290 -19.03 -18.81 -0.84
CA ASP A 290 -20.17 -17.93 -0.62
C ASP A 290 -21.51 -18.69 -0.54
N VAL A 291 -21.56 -19.93 -1.00
CA VAL A 291 -22.75 -20.78 -0.94
C VAL A 291 -22.87 -21.47 0.43
N THR A 292 -21.78 -22.14 0.83
CA THR A 292 -21.75 -22.89 2.10
C THR A 292 -21.45 -21.99 3.32
N LYS A 293 -21.02 -20.73 3.07
CA LYS A 293 -20.59 -19.77 4.10
C LYS A 293 -19.46 -20.31 4.99
N ALA A 294 -18.58 -21.08 4.41
CA ALA A 294 -17.44 -21.70 5.10
C ALA A 294 -16.16 -21.61 4.28
N PHE A 295 -15.02 -21.74 4.95
CA PHE A 295 -13.74 -21.92 4.28
C PHE A 295 -13.61 -23.36 3.79
N ARG A 296 -13.01 -23.53 2.61
CA ARG A 296 -12.62 -24.81 2.03
C ARG A 296 -11.26 -24.68 1.36
N PRO A 297 -10.50 -25.78 1.24
CA PRO A 297 -9.26 -25.77 0.51
C PRO A 297 -9.43 -25.23 -0.92
N ALA A 298 -8.49 -24.39 -1.34
CA ALA A 298 -8.48 -23.86 -2.71
C ALA A 298 -8.25 -24.99 -3.71
N ALA A 299 -8.99 -24.95 -4.82
CA ALA A 299 -8.80 -25.89 -5.90
C ALA A 299 -7.64 -25.46 -6.81
N GLY A 300 -6.90 -26.45 -7.34
CA GLY A 300 -5.83 -26.24 -8.30
C GLY A 300 -4.51 -25.77 -7.70
N PRO A 301 -3.54 -25.42 -8.56
CA PRO A 301 -2.19 -25.11 -8.12
C PRO A 301 -2.12 -23.76 -7.38
N ILE A 302 -1.25 -23.71 -6.38
CA ILE A 302 -0.92 -22.49 -5.64
C ILE A 302 0.46 -22.01 -6.10
N LYS A 303 0.56 -20.73 -6.41
CA LYS A 303 1.83 -20.08 -6.68
C LYS A 303 2.32 -19.37 -5.44
N VAL A 304 3.53 -19.69 -5.02
CA VAL A 304 4.19 -19.09 -3.86
C VAL A 304 5.09 -17.98 -4.32
N TYR A 305 4.96 -16.80 -3.72
CA TYR A 305 5.83 -15.66 -3.93
C TYR A 305 6.50 -15.30 -2.61
N LEU A 306 7.79 -15.03 -2.66
CA LEU A 306 8.56 -14.55 -1.50
C LEU A 306 9.42 -13.36 -1.91
N GLY A 307 9.42 -12.33 -1.08
CA GLY A 307 10.23 -11.14 -1.30
C GLY A 307 9.98 -10.05 -0.25
N THR A 308 10.08 -8.79 -0.65
CA THR A 308 10.11 -7.64 0.27
C THR A 308 8.98 -6.63 0.05
N SER A 309 8.17 -6.80 -0.98
CA SER A 309 6.95 -6.01 -1.21
C SER A 309 5.94 -6.80 -2.06
N SER A 310 4.77 -6.22 -2.33
CA SER A 310 3.78 -6.83 -3.23
C SER A 310 4.12 -6.69 -4.72
N SER A 311 5.13 -5.90 -5.08
CA SER A 311 5.56 -5.74 -6.48
C SER A 311 6.16 -7.05 -7.01
N LEU A 312 5.82 -7.43 -8.25
CA LEU A 312 6.46 -8.60 -8.87
C LEU A 312 7.97 -8.43 -9.10
N ARG A 313 8.48 -7.21 -9.10
CA ARG A 313 9.92 -6.91 -9.17
C ARG A 313 10.67 -7.37 -7.92
N ASP A 314 10.00 -7.31 -6.77
CA ASP A 314 10.58 -7.61 -5.46
C ASP A 314 10.26 -9.06 -5.02
N LEU A 315 9.58 -9.82 -5.87
CA LEU A 315 9.12 -11.17 -5.57
C LEU A 315 9.81 -12.23 -6.44
N ARG A 316 10.15 -13.32 -5.82
CA ARG A 316 10.50 -14.58 -6.49
C ARG A 316 9.32 -15.54 -6.39
N ALA A 317 9.06 -16.27 -7.46
CA ALA A 317 7.89 -17.14 -7.53
C ALA A 317 8.29 -18.60 -7.80
N GLN A 318 7.57 -19.52 -7.16
CA GLN A 318 7.66 -20.97 -7.37
C GLN A 318 6.25 -21.57 -7.30
N SER A 319 6.06 -22.73 -7.89
CA SER A 319 4.86 -23.54 -7.62
C SER A 319 4.94 -24.11 -6.21
N LEU A 320 3.79 -24.22 -5.53
CA LEU A 320 3.74 -24.86 -4.23
C LEU A 320 4.18 -26.32 -4.37
N LEU A 321 5.07 -26.74 -3.49
CA LEU A 321 5.48 -28.15 -3.39
C LEU A 321 4.27 -29.00 -2.94
N ALA A 322 4.05 -30.13 -3.60
CA ALA A 322 3.01 -31.06 -3.19
C ALA A 322 3.28 -31.55 -1.74
N ARG A 323 2.22 -31.69 -0.97
CA ARG A 323 2.31 -32.32 0.35
C ARG A 323 2.47 -33.82 0.10
N GLU A 324 3.55 -34.40 0.59
CA GLU A 324 3.70 -35.85 0.64
C GLU A 324 2.73 -36.39 1.71
N GLU A 325 1.92 -37.40 1.36
CA GLU A 325 0.96 -38.06 2.25
C GLU A 325 1.66 -38.90 3.32
#